data_e3c5f716e3e087efc647f756c9acf164
#
_entry.id   e3c5f716e3e087efc647f756c9acf164
#
_cell.length_a   1.000
_cell.length_b   1.000
_cell.length_c   1.000
_cell.angle_alpha   90.00
_cell.angle_beta   90.00
_cell.angle_gamma   90.00
#
_symmetry.space_group_name_H-M   'P 1'
#
loop_
_entity.id
_entity.type
_entity.pdbx_description
1 polymer ?
#
loop_
_entity_poly.entity_id
_entity_poly.type
_entity_poly.pdbx_seq_one_letter_code
_entity_poly.pdbx_strand_id
1 'polypeptide(L)'
;MLKTQTMKIEYTKSKNYVTCPITGVVGGLSPTGFVQCEIFTETAKITSDHELVINESGIPMQPEMHIKTFNRELQALLLLTPEVAKNIGKWLIQMSEQAELATK
;
A
#
# COMPACT_ATOMS: atom_id res chain seq x y z
N MET A 1 24.96 10.05 42.07
CA MET A 1 25.35 8.89 41.25
C MET A 1 24.23 8.55 40.28
N LEU A 2 24.50 8.63 38.98
CA LEU A 2 23.54 8.31 37.94
C LEU A 2 23.37 6.80 37.82
N LYS A 3 22.16 6.32 38.07
CA LYS A 3 21.86 4.91 37.87
C LYS A 3 21.63 4.66 36.37
N THR A 4 22.37 3.75 35.81
CA THR A 4 22.14 3.31 34.43
C THR A 4 20.86 2.48 34.40
N GLN A 5 19.84 2.95 33.68
CA GLN A 5 18.63 2.17 33.47
C GLN A 5 18.77 1.38 32.18
N THR A 6 18.58 0.07 32.30
CA THR A 6 18.57 -0.80 31.14
C THR A 6 17.12 -1.00 30.71
N MET A 7 16.80 -0.58 29.50
CA MET A 7 15.46 -0.82 28.93
C MET A 7 15.50 -2.03 28.03
N LYS A 8 14.57 -2.94 28.26
CA LYS A 8 14.41 -4.12 27.42
C LYS A 8 13.23 -3.90 26.48
N ILE A 9 13.46 -4.03 25.20
CA ILE A 9 12.42 -3.88 24.17
C ILE A 9 12.10 -5.26 23.62
N GLU A 10 10.85 -5.66 23.69
CA GLU A 10 10.37 -6.91 23.14
C GLU A 10 9.48 -6.65 21.94
N TYR A 11 9.63 -7.45 20.91
CA TYR A 11 8.80 -7.39 19.70
C TYR A 11 7.90 -8.61 19.66
N THR A 12 6.60 -8.37 19.64
CA THR A 12 5.61 -9.44 19.53
C THR A 12 4.71 -9.17 18.34
N LYS A 13 4.16 -10.23 17.76
CA LYS A 13 3.24 -10.11 16.64
C LYS A 13 1.80 -10.10 17.16
N SER A 14 1.01 -9.14 16.72
CA SER A 14 -0.41 -9.10 17.06
C SER A 14 -1.15 -10.21 16.31
N LYS A 15 -2.41 -10.46 16.70
CA LYS A 15 -3.28 -11.43 16.01
C LYS A 15 -3.50 -11.07 14.54
N ASN A 16 -3.45 -9.77 14.24
CA ASN A 16 -3.70 -9.26 12.91
C ASN A 16 -2.43 -8.95 12.13
N TYR A 17 -1.31 -9.49 12.59
CA TYR A 17 -0.04 -9.30 11.90
C TYR A 17 -0.08 -9.95 10.52
N VAL A 18 0.20 -9.16 9.49
CA VAL A 18 0.20 -9.64 8.11
C VAL A 18 1.36 -9.00 7.35
N THR A 19 1.79 -9.68 6.30
CA THR A 19 2.68 -9.08 5.30
C THR A 19 1.80 -8.61 4.16
N CYS A 20 1.83 -7.33 3.88
CA CYS A 20 0.92 -6.74 2.92
C CYS A 20 1.68 -5.84 1.94
N PRO A 21 1.62 -6.12 0.63
CA PRO A 21 2.19 -5.21 -0.36
C PRO A 21 1.34 -3.94 -0.43
N ILE A 22 2.01 -2.79 -0.34
CA ILE A 22 1.33 -1.50 -0.38
C ILE A 22 1.73 -0.77 -1.66
N THR A 23 0.76 -0.29 -2.40
CA THR A 23 0.99 0.48 -3.62
C THR A 23 0.78 1.97 -3.42
N GLY A 24 0.10 2.35 -2.35
CA GLY A 24 -0.10 3.76 -2.06
C GLY A 24 -0.86 4.00 -0.76
N VAL A 25 -1.07 5.27 -0.50
CA VAL A 25 -1.82 5.72 0.67
C VAL A 25 -2.78 6.83 0.26
N VAL A 26 -3.88 6.92 0.99
CA VAL A 26 -4.84 8.00 0.85
C VAL A 26 -5.31 8.40 2.25
N GLY A 27 -5.66 9.64 2.42
CA GLY A 27 -6.13 10.14 3.71
C GLY A 27 -5.89 11.62 3.88
N GLY A 28 -5.50 12.03 5.07
CA GLY A 28 -5.29 13.44 5.39
C GLY A 28 -5.26 13.68 6.89
N LEU A 29 -5.71 14.84 7.28
CA LEU A 29 -5.75 15.23 8.68
C LEU A 29 -7.12 14.92 9.30
N SER A 30 -7.12 14.33 10.47
CA SER A 30 -8.35 14.19 11.24
C SER A 30 -8.68 15.50 11.98
N PRO A 31 -9.96 15.71 12.37
CA PRO A 31 -10.32 16.89 13.15
C PRO A 31 -9.60 16.99 14.50
N THR A 32 -9.09 15.88 15.01
CA THR A 32 -8.37 15.81 16.30
C THR A 32 -6.86 15.94 16.17
N GLY A 33 -6.36 16.24 14.96
CA GLY A 33 -4.94 16.50 14.74
C GLY A 33 -4.08 15.28 14.45
N PHE A 34 -4.68 14.13 14.18
CA PHE A 34 -3.95 12.95 13.75
C PHE A 34 -3.78 12.93 12.23
N VAL A 35 -2.69 12.36 11.79
CA VAL A 35 -2.51 12.03 10.38
C VAL A 35 -3.20 10.69 10.14
N GLN A 36 -4.21 10.68 9.28
CA GLN A 36 -4.92 9.47 8.89
C GLN A 36 -4.33 8.97 7.58
N CYS A 37 -3.86 7.74 7.60
CA CYS A 37 -3.18 7.14 6.47
C CYS A 37 -3.85 5.81 6.15
N GLU A 38 -4.69 5.79 5.11
CA GLU A 38 -5.27 4.55 4.63
C GLU A 38 -4.31 3.94 3.61
N ILE A 39 -3.75 2.79 3.96
CA ILE A 39 -2.84 2.07 3.09
C ILE A 39 -3.63 1.12 2.21
N PHE A 40 -3.28 1.06 0.93
CA PHE A 40 -4.04 0.25 -0.01
C PHE A 40 -3.13 -0.49 -0.98
N THR A 41 -3.68 -1.56 -1.54
CA THR A 41 -3.09 -2.30 -2.64
C THR A 41 -3.96 -2.05 -3.87
N GLU A 42 -3.36 -1.55 -4.95
CA GLU A 42 -4.09 -1.27 -6.17
C GLU A 42 -3.96 -2.43 -7.15
N THR A 43 -5.09 -2.89 -7.65
CA THR A 43 -5.14 -3.92 -8.66
C THR A 43 -6.00 -3.45 -9.83
N ALA A 44 -5.65 -3.91 -11.03
CA ALA A 44 -6.47 -3.65 -12.20
C ALA A 44 -7.47 -4.78 -12.36
N LYS A 45 -8.74 -4.43 -12.48
CA LYS A 45 -9.79 -5.39 -12.81
C LYS A 45 -10.18 -5.22 -14.28
N ILE A 46 -10.23 -6.32 -14.99
CA ILE A 46 -10.76 -6.36 -16.34
C ILE A 46 -12.25 -6.64 -16.20
N THR A 47 -13.08 -5.64 -16.50
CA THR A 47 -14.53 -5.72 -16.30
C THR A 47 -15.31 -5.99 -17.57
N SER A 48 -14.65 -6.17 -18.69
CA SER A 48 -15.34 -6.50 -19.93
C SER A 48 -15.72 -7.98 -19.95
N ASP A 49 -16.98 -8.26 -20.26
CA ASP A 49 -17.39 -9.61 -20.57
C ASP A 49 -16.61 -10.05 -21.80
N HIS A 50 -15.93 -11.19 -21.68
CA HIS A 50 -15.19 -11.75 -22.80
C HIS A 50 -16.19 -12.41 -23.76
N GLU A 51 -16.74 -11.62 -24.67
CA GLU A 51 -17.48 -12.19 -25.78
C GLU A 51 -16.48 -12.59 -26.86
N LEU A 52 -16.54 -13.84 -27.24
CA LEU A 52 -15.75 -14.33 -28.36
C LEU A 52 -16.40 -13.84 -29.64
N VAL A 53 -15.82 -12.83 -30.27
CA VAL A 53 -16.32 -12.34 -31.55
C VAL A 53 -15.64 -13.13 -32.66
N ILE A 54 -16.46 -13.80 -33.47
CA ILE A 54 -15.98 -14.54 -34.64
C ILE A 54 -16.24 -13.68 -35.85
N ASN A 55 -15.19 -13.38 -36.66
CA ASN A 55 -15.34 -12.60 -37.85
C ASN A 55 -16.06 -13.39 -38.98
N GLU A 56 -16.37 -12.75 -40.09
CA GLU A 56 -17.06 -13.35 -41.26
C GLU A 56 -16.32 -14.57 -41.81
N SER A 57 -15.02 -14.63 -41.61
CA SER A 57 -14.18 -15.77 -42.04
C SER A 57 -14.12 -16.89 -41.01
N GLY A 58 -14.86 -16.79 -39.91
CA GLY A 58 -14.87 -17.78 -38.85
C GLY A 58 -13.63 -17.75 -37.93
N ILE A 59 -12.82 -16.69 -37.99
CA ILE A 59 -11.64 -16.56 -37.17
C ILE A 59 -12.01 -15.85 -35.86
N PRO A 60 -11.67 -16.45 -34.70
CA PRO A 60 -11.91 -15.79 -33.42
C PRO A 60 -11.09 -14.51 -33.32
N MET A 61 -11.75 -13.38 -32.99
CA MET A 61 -11.10 -12.13 -32.73
C MET A 61 -11.10 -11.87 -31.24
N GLN A 62 -9.97 -11.41 -30.70
CA GLN A 62 -9.93 -11.01 -29.32
C GLN A 62 -10.78 -9.76 -29.13
N PRO A 63 -11.70 -9.78 -28.15
CA PRO A 63 -12.49 -8.57 -27.86
C PRO A 63 -11.56 -7.48 -27.37
N GLU A 64 -11.77 -6.25 -27.84
CA GLU A 64 -11.09 -5.10 -27.32
C GLU A 64 -11.51 -4.92 -25.85
N MET A 65 -10.50 -4.76 -24.99
CA MET A 65 -10.76 -4.46 -23.59
C MET A 65 -11.13 -2.97 -23.49
N HIS A 66 -12.40 -2.70 -23.33
CA HIS A 66 -12.89 -1.34 -23.34
C HIS A 66 -12.84 -0.61 -22.00
N ILE A 67 -12.80 -1.34 -20.87
CA ILE A 67 -12.87 -0.71 -19.56
C ILE A 67 -11.88 -1.39 -18.61
N LYS A 68 -10.88 -0.62 -18.17
CA LYS A 68 -10.03 -1.00 -17.06
C LYS A 68 -10.52 -0.29 -15.82
N THR A 69 -10.96 -1.03 -14.83
CA THR A 69 -11.31 -0.49 -13.54
C THR A 69 -10.17 -0.78 -12.57
N PHE A 70 -9.71 0.26 -11.89
CA PHE A 70 -8.71 0.10 -10.84
C PHE A 70 -9.43 -0.04 -9.52
N ASN A 71 -9.06 -1.08 -8.76
CA ASN A 71 -9.57 -1.28 -7.42
C ASN A 71 -8.45 -1.00 -6.42
N ARG A 72 -8.73 -0.13 -5.46
CA ARG A 72 -7.83 0.15 -4.35
C ARG A 72 -8.38 -0.55 -3.12
N GLU A 73 -7.80 -1.68 -2.80
CA GLU A 73 -8.20 -2.44 -1.64
C GLU A 73 -7.53 -1.86 -0.41
N LEU A 74 -8.33 -1.30 0.50
CA LEU A 74 -7.84 -0.71 1.73
C LEU A 74 -7.43 -1.80 2.70
N GLN A 75 -6.19 -1.76 3.16
CA GLN A 75 -5.64 -2.78 4.04
C GLN A 75 -5.72 -2.40 5.51
N ALA A 76 -5.49 -1.14 5.81
CA ALA A 76 -5.55 -0.65 7.18
C ALA A 76 -5.62 0.87 7.20
N LEU A 77 -6.20 1.40 8.26
CA LEU A 77 -6.14 2.82 8.56
C LEU A 77 -5.13 3.03 9.70
N LEU A 78 -4.08 3.77 9.40
CA LEU A 78 -3.06 4.11 10.37
C LEU A 78 -3.36 5.51 10.92
N LEU A 79 -3.39 5.63 12.23
CA LEU A 79 -3.54 6.91 12.92
C LEU A 79 -2.21 7.28 13.52
N LEU A 80 -1.61 8.36 13.02
CA LEU A 80 -0.28 8.78 13.42
C LEU A 80 -0.34 10.18 14.02
N THR A 81 0.42 10.39 15.10
CA THR A 81 0.66 11.75 15.55
C THR A 81 1.56 12.43 14.50
N PRO A 82 1.55 13.78 14.43
CA PRO A 82 2.42 14.48 13.47
C PRO A 82 3.89 14.11 13.63
N GLU A 83 4.36 13.94 14.86
CA GLU A 83 5.75 13.58 15.14
C GLU A 83 6.09 12.17 14.64
N VAL A 84 5.21 11.21 14.93
CA VAL A 84 5.41 9.82 14.48
C VAL A 84 5.37 9.75 12.95
N ALA A 85 4.44 10.47 12.33
CA ALA A 85 4.35 10.52 10.87
C ALA A 85 5.64 11.06 10.24
N LYS A 86 6.18 12.11 10.83
CA LYS A 86 7.44 12.72 10.37
C LYS A 86 8.61 11.75 10.49
N ASN A 87 8.70 11.06 11.62
CA ASN A 87 9.79 10.11 11.86
C ASN A 87 9.71 8.90 10.93
N ILE A 88 8.53 8.35 10.75
CA ILE A 88 8.31 7.24 9.82
C ILE A 88 8.63 7.67 8.40
N GLY A 89 8.17 8.86 8.00
CA GLY A 89 8.43 9.39 6.67
C GLY A 89 9.92 9.52 6.37
N LYS A 90 10.67 10.05 7.29
CA LYS A 90 12.13 10.17 7.15
C LYS A 90 12.80 8.81 7.00
N TRP A 91 12.41 7.86 7.84
CA TRP A 91 12.95 6.52 7.77
C TRP A 91 12.64 5.84 6.44
N LEU A 92 11.40 5.97 5.96
CA LEU A 92 11.00 5.40 4.68
C LEU A 92 11.82 5.97 3.52
N ILE A 93 12.06 7.28 3.54
CA ILE A 93 12.88 7.92 2.50
C ILE A 93 14.29 7.36 2.52
N GLN A 94 14.91 7.23 3.71
CA GLN A 94 16.24 6.65 3.84
C GLN A 94 16.30 5.23 3.31
N MET A 95 15.32 4.42 3.66
CA MET A 95 15.27 3.02 3.21
C MET A 95 15.08 2.92 1.71
N SER A 96 14.26 3.79 1.13
CA SER A 96 14.03 3.80 -0.31
C SER A 96 15.31 4.16 -1.08
N GLU A 97 16.08 5.11 -0.58
CA GLU A 97 17.36 5.49 -1.18
C GLU A 97 18.37 4.34 -1.12
N GLN A 98 18.44 3.65 0.01
CA GLN A 98 19.30 2.49 0.15
C GLN A 98 18.89 1.35 -0.78
N ALA A 99 17.59 1.11 -0.90
CA ALA A 99 17.06 0.08 -1.79
C ALA A 99 17.38 0.39 -3.26
N GLU A 100 17.27 1.64 -3.67
CA GLU A 100 17.62 2.07 -5.02
C GLU A 100 19.11 1.84 -5.32
N LEU A 101 19.98 2.15 -4.36
CA LEU A 101 21.41 1.92 -4.51
C LEU A 101 21.75 0.44 -4.61
N ALA A 102 21.05 -0.40 -3.86
CA ALA A 102 21.29 -1.84 -3.86
C ALA A 102 20.86 -2.53 -5.16
N THR A 103 19.95 -1.91 -5.92
CA THR A 103 19.42 -2.50 -7.17
C THR A 103 20.14 -2.03 -8.43
N LYS A 104 21.14 -1.17 -8.27
CA LYS A 104 21.94 -0.71 -9.41
C LYS A 104 23.03 -1.68 -9.76
#